data_01bc81d6ce4823b96ea9af9c00fbf6c0
#
_entry.id   01bc81d6ce4823b96ea9af9c00fbf6c0
#
_cell.length_a   1.000
_cell.length_b   1.000
_cell.length_c   1.000
_cell.angle_alpha   90.00
_cell.angle_beta   90.00
_cell.angle_gamma   90.00
#
_symmetry.space_group_name_H-M   'P 1'
#
loop_
_entity.id
_entity.type
_entity.pdbx_description
1 polymer ?
#
loop_
_entity_poly.entity_id
_entity_poly.type
_entity_poly.pdbx_seq_one_letter_code
_entity_poly.pdbx_strand_id
1 'polypeptide(L)'
;MPSGPARRATMKQREHSAGRLDPGALVMVGIQGKVLDTEQAAFLRRNRIRAVVLFRSNLGSETEVRALTAALRKAMGPRALIAIDQEGGAVIRATFLPHPPAAMALGAVGSGVLAEEVGAAVARGVKSLGFNWNFAPVADVNNNPANPVIGVRSFSSNPSEVVRLAGAWMRGALREGVACCIKHFPGHGDTRVDSHRELPVVDKSRQALRALELKPFRALQSKAPAIMTAHIVYPRIDSEHPATLSRKLLRGVLREAWGYKGVIITDSLVMEAIQARYGHDRAAVLALRAGADMVMALGSQDQQAAALRSISGAIDDGSLAADALRRSSLRLDDLAQRYPVRQTRYARTRRESDQELMNRAWALALTPIGDPRPPLKGKPLRVVTQRRVPTDGVSEAGPSGAAVASLFASFGGVDIVQVDDLQRLDWNGLPDDGCATVLVSNQRARYGDASRRWRPQLHLALWNPFQVLDIRAPAIVTWGFADGALAALRAWLEGRAAAPGHAPVPLALPAPAPQPPTRNRHATAARTTKK
;
A
#
# COMPACT_ATOMS: atom_id res chain seq x y z
N MET A 1 34.76 6.49 43.19
CA MET A 1 34.27 6.78 41.84
C MET A 1 33.21 7.84 41.96
N PRO A 2 33.43 9.13 41.58
CA PRO A 2 32.40 10.16 41.69
C PRO A 2 31.57 10.21 40.40
N SER A 3 30.26 10.03 40.55
CA SER A 3 29.25 10.25 39.52
C SER A 3 29.04 11.76 39.32
N GLY A 4 29.56 12.29 38.21
CA GLY A 4 29.58 13.73 37.97
C GLY A 4 28.28 14.33 37.43
N PRO A 5 28.02 15.62 37.68
CA PRO A 5 26.85 16.38 37.25
C PRO A 5 26.86 16.83 35.77
N ALA A 6 27.76 16.31 34.94
CA ALA A 6 27.98 16.78 33.56
C ALA A 6 26.88 16.41 32.54
N ARG A 7 25.99 15.47 32.85
CA ARG A 7 24.90 15.10 31.92
C ARG A 7 23.66 15.98 31.99
N ARG A 8 23.43 16.72 33.08
CA ARG A 8 22.29 17.67 33.22
C ARG A 8 22.54 19.04 32.58
N ALA A 9 23.81 19.46 32.48
CA ALA A 9 24.18 20.75 31.89
C ALA A 9 24.00 20.77 30.36
N THR A 10 24.21 19.64 29.68
CA THR A 10 24.10 19.56 28.22
C THR A 10 22.65 19.62 27.68
N MET A 11 21.64 19.23 28.44
CA MET A 11 20.24 19.40 28.03
C MET A 11 19.76 20.86 28.18
N LYS A 12 20.07 21.55 29.28
CA LYS A 12 19.72 22.95 29.47
C LYS A 12 20.46 23.92 28.54
N GLN A 13 21.71 23.64 28.16
CA GLN A 13 22.43 24.45 27.18
C GLN A 13 21.91 24.26 25.74
N ARG A 14 21.34 23.11 25.40
CA ARG A 14 20.64 22.89 24.12
C ARG A 14 19.28 23.60 24.05
N GLU A 15 18.62 23.81 25.18
CA GLU A 15 17.35 24.57 25.26
C GLU A 15 17.54 26.09 25.06
N HIS A 16 18.68 26.66 25.37
CA HIS A 16 18.96 28.09 25.22
C HIS A 16 19.48 28.52 23.84
N SER A 17 19.84 27.58 22.95
CA SER A 17 20.13 27.87 21.54
C SER A 17 18.93 27.67 20.64
N ALA A 18 17.72 27.74 21.16
CA ALA A 18 16.47 27.58 20.42
C ALA A 18 16.26 28.77 19.45
N GLY A 19 16.95 28.69 18.31
CA GLY A 19 16.70 29.53 17.15
C GLY A 19 15.23 29.49 16.72
N ARG A 20 14.85 30.49 15.92
CA ARG A 20 13.51 30.60 15.32
C ARG A 20 13.09 29.25 14.73
N LEU A 21 11.88 28.79 15.03
CA LEU A 21 11.28 27.59 14.45
C LEU A 21 11.15 27.79 12.93
N ASP A 22 11.67 26.82 12.17
CA ASP A 22 11.56 26.81 10.72
C ASP A 22 10.35 25.99 10.28
N PRO A 23 9.30 26.59 9.69
CA PRO A 23 8.13 25.87 9.18
C PRO A 23 8.53 24.74 8.20
N GLY A 24 9.54 24.98 7.34
CA GLY A 24 10.02 24.00 6.37
C GLY A 24 10.59 22.73 6.99
N ALA A 25 11.06 22.79 8.24
CA ALA A 25 11.52 21.60 8.94
C ALA A 25 10.38 20.62 9.29
N LEU A 26 9.12 21.10 9.29
CA LEU A 26 7.92 20.34 9.63
C LEU A 26 7.11 19.92 8.39
N VAL A 27 7.62 20.21 7.19
CA VAL A 27 6.92 19.97 5.92
C VAL A 27 7.72 19.02 5.06
N MET A 28 7.05 17.99 4.54
CA MET A 28 7.54 17.16 3.46
C MET A 28 6.88 17.61 2.16
N VAL A 29 7.68 17.82 1.12
CA VAL A 29 7.20 18.26 -0.20
C VAL A 29 7.49 17.21 -1.29
N GLY A 30 6.80 17.33 -2.43
CA GLY A 30 7.18 16.70 -3.69
C GLY A 30 8.04 17.63 -4.53
N ILE A 31 8.68 17.07 -5.55
CA ILE A 31 9.38 17.83 -6.60
C ILE A 31 8.80 17.52 -7.97
N GLN A 32 9.04 18.41 -8.93
CA GLN A 32 8.65 18.20 -10.33
C GLN A 32 9.82 17.60 -11.12
N GLY A 33 9.48 16.64 -12.01
CA GLY A 33 10.46 16.05 -12.92
C GLY A 33 11.44 15.07 -12.26
N LYS A 34 12.46 14.70 -13.03
CA LYS A 34 13.48 13.69 -12.67
C LYS A 34 14.83 14.31 -12.28
N VAL A 35 14.94 15.61 -12.37
CA VAL A 35 16.15 16.38 -12.06
C VAL A 35 15.74 17.53 -11.15
N LEU A 36 16.54 17.78 -10.12
CA LEU A 36 16.34 18.94 -9.24
C LEU A 36 16.92 20.17 -9.95
N ASP A 37 16.05 21.02 -10.48
CA ASP A 37 16.46 22.26 -11.11
C ASP A 37 16.90 23.33 -10.10
N THR A 38 17.43 24.45 -10.61
CA THR A 38 17.97 25.53 -9.78
C THR A 38 16.91 26.20 -8.93
N GLU A 39 15.69 26.38 -9.46
CA GLU A 39 14.59 27.04 -8.77
C GLU A 39 14.05 26.18 -7.63
N GLN A 40 13.78 24.91 -7.88
CA GLN A 40 13.37 23.95 -6.86
C GLN A 40 14.44 23.82 -5.76
N ALA A 41 15.72 23.72 -6.14
CA ALA A 41 16.81 23.68 -5.18
C ALA A 41 16.89 24.95 -4.33
N ALA A 42 16.65 26.12 -4.92
CA ALA A 42 16.59 27.39 -4.21
C ALA A 42 15.37 27.45 -3.28
N PHE A 43 14.22 26.94 -3.72
CA PHE A 43 12.99 26.85 -2.90
C PHE A 43 13.22 25.98 -1.65
N LEU A 44 13.81 24.79 -1.80
CA LEU A 44 14.14 23.92 -0.67
C LEU A 44 15.07 24.61 0.33
N ARG A 45 16.12 25.30 -0.16
CA ARG A 45 17.09 26.01 0.70
C ARG A 45 16.47 27.21 1.41
N ARG A 46 15.76 28.10 0.68
CA ARG A 46 15.17 29.32 1.26
C ARG A 46 14.17 29.00 2.36
N ASN A 47 13.38 27.93 2.17
CA ASN A 47 12.36 27.53 3.13
C ASN A 47 12.88 26.50 4.14
N ARG A 48 14.17 26.15 4.12
CA ARG A 48 14.80 25.16 5.01
C ARG A 48 14.06 23.83 5.05
N ILE A 49 13.51 23.42 3.90
CA ILE A 49 12.85 22.13 3.75
C ILE A 49 13.92 21.04 3.79
N ARG A 50 13.64 20.00 4.58
CA ARG A 50 14.55 18.88 4.75
C ARG A 50 13.95 17.52 4.42
N ALA A 51 12.69 17.47 4.01
CA ALA A 51 11.99 16.24 3.70
C ALA A 51 11.34 16.32 2.32
N VAL A 52 11.60 15.31 1.49
CA VAL A 52 11.04 15.14 0.14
C VAL A 52 10.59 13.70 -0.03
N VAL A 53 9.41 13.50 -0.65
CA VAL A 53 8.96 12.19 -1.13
C VAL A 53 9.00 12.17 -2.65
N LEU A 54 9.50 11.05 -3.22
CA LEU A 54 9.60 10.84 -4.66
C LEU A 54 8.59 9.78 -5.11
N PHE A 55 7.95 10.07 -6.24
CA PHE A 55 6.96 9.22 -6.90
C PHE A 55 7.50 8.64 -8.20
N ARG A 56 6.76 7.74 -8.83
CA ARG A 56 7.13 7.10 -10.10
C ARG A 56 7.55 8.10 -11.18
N SER A 57 6.87 9.23 -11.26
CA SER A 57 7.16 10.32 -12.20
C SER A 57 8.55 10.96 -12.03
N ASN A 58 9.12 10.88 -10.82
CA ASN A 58 10.45 11.39 -10.51
C ASN A 58 11.57 10.38 -10.81
N LEU A 59 11.23 9.11 -11.04
CA LEU A 59 12.21 8.05 -11.17
C LEU A 59 12.45 7.71 -12.65
N GLY A 60 13.67 7.94 -13.10
CA GLY A 60 14.19 7.47 -14.37
C GLY A 60 14.99 6.19 -14.22
N SER A 61 16.19 6.14 -14.79
CA SER A 61 17.17 5.08 -14.59
C SER A 61 17.75 5.12 -13.17
N GLU A 62 18.40 4.05 -12.75
CA GLU A 62 19.11 3.97 -11.47
C GLU A 62 20.13 5.12 -11.28
N THR A 63 20.88 5.44 -12.34
CA THR A 63 21.87 6.53 -12.34
C THR A 63 21.20 7.88 -12.14
N GLU A 64 20.09 8.15 -12.82
CA GLU A 64 19.34 9.41 -12.69
C GLU A 64 18.76 9.58 -11.28
N VAL A 65 18.20 8.50 -10.70
CA VAL A 65 17.67 8.54 -9.33
C VAL A 65 18.76 8.80 -8.31
N ARG A 66 19.93 8.18 -8.47
CA ARG A 66 21.09 8.43 -7.59
C ARG A 66 21.59 9.88 -7.71
N ALA A 67 21.62 10.42 -8.91
CA ALA A 67 21.97 11.83 -9.12
C ALA A 67 20.95 12.77 -8.46
N LEU A 68 19.65 12.50 -8.62
CA LEU A 68 18.57 13.28 -8.02
C LEU A 68 18.64 13.27 -6.49
N THR A 69 18.78 12.09 -5.86
CA THR A 69 18.85 12.00 -4.39
C THR A 69 20.12 12.63 -3.82
N ALA A 70 21.25 12.59 -4.56
CA ALA A 70 22.47 13.31 -4.20
C ALA A 70 22.26 14.83 -4.24
N ALA A 71 21.60 15.34 -5.31
CA ALA A 71 21.27 16.77 -5.45
C ALA A 71 20.31 17.22 -4.33
N LEU A 72 19.29 16.44 -4.01
CA LEU A 72 18.36 16.69 -2.90
C LEU A 72 19.10 16.77 -1.56
N ARG A 73 19.98 15.79 -1.27
CA ARG A 73 20.79 15.79 -0.05
C ARG A 73 21.67 17.04 0.03
N LYS A 74 22.27 17.48 -1.10
CA LYS A 74 23.09 18.70 -1.16
C LYS A 74 22.23 19.95 -0.88
N ALA A 75 21.00 20.01 -1.40
CA ALA A 75 20.09 21.14 -1.20
C ALA A 75 19.52 21.21 0.21
N MET A 76 19.17 20.07 0.81
CA MET A 76 18.49 19.96 2.12
C MET A 76 19.45 19.80 3.30
N GLY A 77 20.72 19.50 3.04
CA GLY A 77 21.75 19.35 4.07
C GLY A 77 21.82 17.94 4.70
N PRO A 78 22.66 17.77 5.76
CA PRO A 78 23.02 16.45 6.30
C PRO A 78 21.87 15.72 7.00
N ARG A 79 20.81 16.42 7.38
CA ARG A 79 19.61 15.87 8.04
C ARG A 79 18.44 15.68 7.06
N ALA A 80 18.75 15.52 5.77
CA ALA A 80 17.75 15.26 4.74
C ALA A 80 16.99 13.95 5.00
N LEU A 81 15.68 13.98 4.74
CA LEU A 81 14.79 12.83 4.71
C LEU A 81 14.26 12.69 3.28
N ILE A 82 14.63 11.60 2.61
CA ILE A 82 14.22 11.31 1.23
C ILE A 82 13.39 10.03 1.27
N ALA A 83 12.10 10.18 1.03
CA ALA A 83 11.11 9.11 1.19
C ALA A 83 10.63 8.53 -0.15
N ILE A 84 10.13 7.29 -0.08
CA ILE A 84 9.54 6.55 -1.19
C ILE A 84 8.46 5.60 -0.67
N ASP A 85 7.44 5.30 -1.51
CA ASP A 85 6.53 4.17 -1.31
C ASP A 85 7.04 2.96 -2.06
N GLN A 86 7.79 2.10 -1.41
CA GLN A 86 8.23 0.82 -1.96
C GLN A 86 7.66 -0.31 -1.08
N GLU A 87 6.34 -0.52 -1.20
CA GLU A 87 5.60 -1.50 -0.39
C GLU A 87 5.81 -2.91 -0.92
N GLY A 88 5.62 -3.09 -2.20
CA GLY A 88 5.57 -4.35 -2.92
C GLY A 88 4.27 -4.51 -3.73
N GLY A 89 4.18 -5.59 -4.51
CA GLY A 89 3.03 -5.81 -5.37
C GLY A 89 2.83 -4.68 -6.37
N ALA A 90 1.63 -4.09 -6.37
CA ALA A 90 1.30 -2.99 -7.27
C ALA A 90 1.78 -1.61 -6.77
N VAL A 91 2.22 -1.48 -5.52
CA VAL A 91 2.69 -0.20 -4.96
C VAL A 91 4.21 -0.21 -4.83
N ILE A 92 4.85 0.12 -5.94
CA ILE A 92 6.29 0.28 -6.08
C ILE A 92 6.58 1.52 -6.91
N ARG A 93 7.71 2.19 -6.67
CA ARG A 93 8.12 3.36 -7.48
C ARG A 93 9.39 3.06 -8.27
N ALA A 94 10.36 2.38 -7.67
CA ALA A 94 11.59 1.96 -8.31
C ALA A 94 11.40 0.57 -8.97
N THR A 95 10.75 0.54 -10.14
CA THR A 95 10.38 -0.69 -10.87
C THR A 95 11.57 -1.47 -11.41
N PHE A 96 12.74 -0.86 -11.49
CA PHE A 96 13.99 -1.49 -11.93
C PHE A 96 14.74 -2.22 -10.79
N LEU A 97 14.29 -2.12 -9.54
CA LEU A 97 14.77 -2.93 -8.43
C LEU A 97 14.11 -4.33 -8.42
N PRO A 98 14.66 -5.32 -7.71
CA PRO A 98 13.96 -6.58 -7.46
C PRO A 98 12.53 -6.34 -6.95
N HIS A 99 11.53 -6.88 -7.66
CA HIS A 99 10.12 -6.57 -7.43
C HIS A 99 9.56 -7.36 -6.24
N PRO A 100 9.30 -6.73 -5.10
CA PRO A 100 8.87 -7.42 -3.90
C PRO A 100 7.41 -7.90 -4.01
N PRO A 101 7.06 -9.03 -3.38
CA PRO A 101 5.68 -9.48 -3.30
C PRO A 101 4.80 -8.47 -2.55
N ALA A 102 3.51 -8.46 -2.91
CA ALA A 102 2.51 -7.74 -2.15
C ALA A 102 2.46 -8.25 -0.70
N ALA A 103 2.04 -7.41 0.23
CA ALA A 103 1.92 -7.81 1.63
C ALA A 103 1.01 -9.05 1.79
N MET A 104 -0.10 -9.13 1.04
CA MET A 104 -1.02 -10.27 1.08
C MET A 104 -0.40 -11.53 0.48
N ALA A 105 0.52 -11.41 -0.50
CA ALA A 105 1.31 -12.55 -0.98
C ALA A 105 2.21 -13.10 0.14
N LEU A 106 2.86 -12.24 0.91
CA LEU A 106 3.61 -12.67 2.11
C LEU A 106 2.70 -13.26 3.17
N GLY A 107 1.47 -12.76 3.29
CA GLY A 107 0.40 -13.34 4.10
C GLY A 107 0.06 -14.77 3.66
N ALA A 108 -0.04 -15.00 2.35
CA ALA A 108 -0.34 -16.31 1.77
C ALA A 108 0.78 -17.34 2.02
N VAL A 109 2.04 -16.90 2.08
CA VAL A 109 3.17 -17.78 2.49
C VAL A 109 3.17 -17.99 4.00
N GLY A 110 2.76 -17.01 4.79
CA GLY A 110 2.71 -17.10 6.25
C GLY A 110 4.08 -17.19 6.93
N SER A 111 5.20 -16.92 6.27
CA SER A 111 6.56 -17.01 6.82
C SER A 111 7.08 -15.66 7.32
N GLY A 112 7.27 -15.53 8.64
CA GLY A 112 7.90 -14.34 9.22
C GLY A 112 9.36 -14.17 8.82
N VAL A 113 10.09 -15.28 8.63
CA VAL A 113 11.49 -15.25 8.16
C VAL A 113 11.55 -14.67 6.75
N LEU A 114 10.71 -15.16 5.84
CA LEU A 114 10.65 -14.66 4.48
C LEU A 114 10.23 -13.19 4.42
N ALA A 115 9.25 -12.79 5.24
CA ALA A 115 8.84 -11.39 5.32
C ALA A 115 9.99 -10.48 5.79
N GLU A 116 10.81 -10.92 6.74
CA GLU A 116 11.98 -10.18 7.22
C GLU A 116 13.07 -10.09 6.14
N GLU A 117 13.35 -11.18 5.43
CA GLU A 117 14.31 -11.19 4.31
C GLU A 117 13.87 -10.25 3.18
N VAL A 118 12.57 -10.28 2.81
CA VAL A 118 11.99 -9.37 1.81
C VAL A 118 12.11 -7.92 2.23
N GLY A 119 11.76 -7.58 3.49
CA GLY A 119 11.92 -6.22 4.03
C GLY A 119 13.37 -5.73 3.97
N ALA A 120 14.33 -6.60 4.29
CA ALA A 120 15.75 -6.29 4.17
C ALA A 120 16.18 -6.05 2.71
N ALA A 121 15.73 -6.89 1.78
CA ALA A 121 16.04 -6.75 0.35
C ALA A 121 15.49 -5.44 -0.24
N VAL A 122 14.23 -5.09 0.10
CA VAL A 122 13.63 -3.80 -0.27
C VAL A 122 14.47 -2.64 0.24
N ALA A 123 14.84 -2.68 1.52
CA ALA A 123 15.64 -1.61 2.14
C ALA A 123 17.02 -1.47 1.49
N ARG A 124 17.72 -2.56 1.16
CA ARG A 124 19.00 -2.51 0.41
C ARG A 124 18.83 -1.82 -0.93
N GLY A 125 17.78 -2.17 -1.67
CA GLY A 125 17.49 -1.57 -2.96
C GLY A 125 17.27 -0.05 -2.85
N VAL A 126 16.33 0.40 -2.02
CA VAL A 126 16.02 1.83 -1.89
C VAL A 126 17.18 2.63 -1.30
N LYS A 127 17.93 2.06 -0.34
CA LYS A 127 19.13 2.69 0.23
C LYS A 127 20.23 2.89 -0.81
N SER A 128 20.40 1.95 -1.74
CA SER A 128 21.38 2.09 -2.82
C SER A 128 21.10 3.29 -3.71
N LEU A 129 19.84 3.68 -3.82
CA LEU A 129 19.37 4.85 -4.57
C LEU A 129 19.45 6.16 -3.77
N GLY A 130 19.75 6.09 -2.47
CA GLY A 130 19.83 7.27 -1.60
C GLY A 130 18.54 7.60 -0.84
N PHE A 131 17.54 6.72 -0.83
CA PHE A 131 16.40 6.85 0.07
C PHE A 131 16.78 6.40 1.48
N ASN A 132 16.29 7.11 2.47
CA ASN A 132 16.50 6.76 3.88
C ASN A 132 15.19 6.54 4.66
N TRP A 133 14.04 6.77 4.01
CA TRP A 133 12.72 6.58 4.58
C TRP A 133 11.79 5.84 3.59
N ASN A 134 11.28 4.69 3.98
CA ASN A 134 10.28 3.97 3.18
C ASN A 134 8.92 4.03 3.89
N PHE A 135 7.88 4.46 3.18
CA PHE A 135 6.50 4.48 3.67
C PHE A 135 5.89 3.08 3.58
N ALA A 136 6.50 2.14 4.29
CA ALA A 136 6.13 0.75 4.45
C ALA A 136 6.64 0.25 5.82
N PRO A 137 6.08 -0.85 6.35
CA PRO A 137 5.01 -1.67 5.81
C PRO A 137 3.61 -1.11 6.09
N VAL A 138 2.62 -1.56 5.31
CA VAL A 138 1.21 -1.34 5.62
C VAL A 138 0.81 -2.18 6.83
N ALA A 139 0.21 -1.56 7.84
CA ALA A 139 -0.27 -2.19 9.07
C ALA A 139 -1.80 -2.27 9.15
N ASP A 140 -2.50 -1.89 8.07
CA ASP A 140 -3.94 -2.01 7.96
C ASP A 140 -4.37 -3.48 7.95
N VAL A 141 -5.52 -3.78 8.55
CA VAL A 141 -6.14 -5.11 8.55
C VAL A 141 -7.26 -5.11 7.50
N ASN A 142 -7.11 -5.88 6.42
CA ASN A 142 -8.12 -5.89 5.35
C ASN A 142 -9.26 -6.84 5.66
N ASN A 143 -10.20 -6.40 6.48
CA ASN A 143 -11.39 -7.16 6.90
C ASN A 143 -12.61 -6.93 6.01
N ASN A 144 -12.54 -5.99 5.06
CA ASN A 144 -13.62 -5.67 4.12
C ASN A 144 -13.24 -6.05 2.68
N PRO A 145 -13.87 -7.09 2.08
CA PRO A 145 -13.62 -7.47 0.68
C PRO A 145 -13.98 -6.39 -0.34
N ALA A 146 -14.81 -5.41 0.03
CA ALA A 146 -15.18 -4.29 -0.82
C ALA A 146 -14.23 -3.09 -0.67
N ASN A 147 -13.16 -3.21 0.12
CA ASN A 147 -12.19 -2.13 0.28
C ASN A 147 -11.48 -1.83 -1.04
N PRO A 148 -11.56 -0.59 -1.57
CA PRO A 148 -11.05 -0.27 -2.88
C PRO A 148 -9.56 0.12 -2.89
N VAL A 149 -8.92 0.35 -1.73
CA VAL A 149 -7.59 0.97 -1.66
C VAL A 149 -6.54 0.11 -0.98
N ILE A 150 -6.90 -0.68 0.02
CA ILE A 150 -5.94 -1.53 0.75
C ILE A 150 -5.78 -2.89 0.05
N GLY A 151 -6.80 -3.74 0.04
CA GLY A 151 -6.73 -5.03 -0.67
C GLY A 151 -5.43 -5.77 -0.37
N VAL A 152 -4.71 -6.14 -1.43
CA VAL A 152 -3.43 -6.89 -1.37
C VAL A 152 -2.27 -6.16 -0.67
N ARG A 153 -2.42 -4.87 -0.36
CA ARG A 153 -1.44 -4.10 0.42
C ARG A 153 -1.42 -4.48 1.90
N SER A 154 -2.47 -5.10 2.43
CA SER A 154 -2.52 -5.66 3.78
C SER A 154 -1.99 -7.09 3.80
N PHE A 155 -1.33 -7.49 4.89
CA PHE A 155 -0.83 -8.87 5.05
C PHE A 155 -1.95 -9.89 5.28
N SER A 156 -3.05 -9.50 5.93
CA SER A 156 -4.13 -10.41 6.32
C SER A 156 -5.38 -9.67 6.78
N SER A 157 -6.49 -10.39 6.88
CA SER A 157 -7.68 -9.96 7.66
C SER A 157 -7.56 -10.28 9.17
N ASN A 158 -6.54 -11.04 9.58
CA ASN A 158 -6.27 -11.32 10.98
C ASN A 158 -5.25 -10.31 11.54
N PRO A 159 -5.63 -9.49 12.53
CA PRO A 159 -4.74 -8.45 13.06
C PRO A 159 -3.47 -9.01 13.72
N SER A 160 -3.49 -10.24 14.26
CA SER A 160 -2.29 -10.87 14.84
C SER A 160 -1.29 -11.27 13.76
N GLU A 161 -1.75 -11.75 12.60
CA GLU A 161 -0.90 -12.04 11.45
C GLU A 161 -0.31 -10.77 10.85
N VAL A 162 -1.10 -9.68 10.78
CA VAL A 162 -0.58 -8.37 10.37
C VAL A 162 0.54 -7.92 11.32
N VAL A 163 0.36 -8.02 12.64
CA VAL A 163 1.43 -7.71 13.62
C VAL A 163 2.68 -8.54 13.35
N ARG A 164 2.52 -9.84 13.17
CA ARG A 164 3.64 -10.79 13.02
C ARG A 164 4.44 -10.52 11.76
N LEU A 165 3.75 -10.38 10.61
CA LEU A 165 4.39 -10.26 9.29
C LEU A 165 4.89 -8.84 9.01
N ALA A 166 4.08 -7.79 9.29
CA ALA A 166 4.52 -6.42 9.17
C ALA A 166 5.68 -6.11 10.13
N GLY A 167 5.63 -6.64 11.35
CA GLY A 167 6.72 -6.54 12.31
C GLY A 167 8.01 -7.22 11.84
N ALA A 168 7.92 -8.39 11.22
CA ALA A 168 9.06 -9.08 10.62
C ALA A 168 9.64 -8.29 9.44
N TRP A 169 8.82 -7.86 8.51
CA TRP A 169 9.23 -7.04 7.37
C TRP A 169 9.95 -5.76 7.84
N MET A 170 9.36 -5.05 8.82
CA MET A 170 9.94 -3.85 9.40
C MET A 170 11.31 -4.12 10.05
N ARG A 171 11.48 -5.23 10.79
CA ARG A 171 12.79 -5.59 11.38
C ARG A 171 13.86 -5.75 10.31
N GLY A 172 13.54 -6.42 9.20
CA GLY A 172 14.45 -6.57 8.07
C GLY A 172 14.89 -5.23 7.50
N ALA A 173 13.96 -4.34 7.23
CA ALA A 173 14.25 -3.01 6.67
C ALA A 173 15.05 -2.13 7.64
N LEU A 174 14.70 -2.12 8.93
CA LEU A 174 15.40 -1.33 9.95
C LEU A 174 16.85 -1.82 10.16
N ARG A 175 17.09 -3.14 10.07
CA ARG A 175 18.45 -3.73 10.15
C ARG A 175 19.35 -3.21 9.02
N GLU A 176 18.81 -2.97 7.84
CA GLU A 176 19.53 -2.39 6.70
C GLU A 176 19.71 -0.87 6.82
N GLY A 177 19.12 -0.23 7.84
CA GLY A 177 19.28 1.20 8.13
C GLY A 177 18.41 2.10 7.25
N VAL A 178 17.21 1.66 6.86
CA VAL A 178 16.15 2.47 6.25
C VAL A 178 15.02 2.63 7.26
N ALA A 179 14.59 3.86 7.50
CA ALA A 179 13.44 4.13 8.36
C ALA A 179 12.17 3.57 7.75
N CYS A 180 11.33 2.94 8.58
CA CYS A 180 10.00 2.47 8.20
C CYS A 180 8.92 3.43 8.69
N CYS A 181 7.79 3.45 7.99
CA CYS A 181 6.59 4.17 8.39
C CYS A 181 5.39 3.21 8.31
N ILE A 182 4.88 2.78 9.46
CA ILE A 182 3.67 1.95 9.46
C ILE A 182 2.44 2.82 9.16
N LYS A 183 1.53 2.32 8.33
CA LYS A 183 0.41 3.07 7.80
C LYS A 183 -0.83 2.20 7.57
N HIS A 184 -2.05 2.78 7.54
CA HIS A 184 -2.44 4.18 7.70
C HIS A 184 -3.23 4.33 9.00
N PHE A 185 -2.63 4.92 10.04
CA PHE A 185 -3.23 5.01 11.37
C PHE A 185 -4.55 5.82 11.37
N PRO A 186 -5.61 5.34 12.03
CA PRO A 186 -5.72 4.21 12.95
C PRO A 186 -6.10 2.86 12.29
N GLY A 187 -6.20 2.80 10.95
CA GLY A 187 -6.49 1.59 10.17
C GLY A 187 -7.44 1.89 9.00
N HIS A 188 -7.05 1.52 7.78
CA HIS A 188 -7.78 1.83 6.53
C HIS A 188 -8.48 0.60 5.93
N GLY A 189 -8.37 -0.58 6.56
CA GLY A 189 -8.78 -1.84 5.93
C GLY A 189 -10.30 -2.08 5.84
N ASP A 190 -11.12 -1.31 6.56
CA ASP A 190 -12.58 -1.45 6.58
C ASP A 190 -13.34 -0.38 5.79
N THR A 191 -12.64 0.53 5.13
CA THR A 191 -13.29 1.59 4.35
C THR A 191 -13.96 1.04 3.10
N ARG A 192 -15.06 1.69 2.68
CA ARG A 192 -15.82 1.34 1.47
C ARG A 192 -15.57 2.30 0.32
N VAL A 193 -14.92 3.43 0.61
CA VAL A 193 -14.55 4.44 -0.38
C VAL A 193 -13.04 4.72 -0.29
N ASP A 194 -12.49 5.20 -1.39
CA ASP A 194 -11.07 5.55 -1.48
C ASP A 194 -10.87 6.99 -0.99
N SER A 195 -9.98 7.17 0.00
CA SER A 195 -9.62 8.48 0.55
C SER A 195 -8.97 9.44 -0.46
N HIS A 196 -8.51 8.94 -1.61
CA HIS A 196 -8.08 9.78 -2.73
C HIS A 196 -9.24 10.49 -3.44
N ARG A 197 -10.48 10.04 -3.25
CA ARG A 197 -11.68 10.55 -3.93
C ARG A 197 -12.71 11.14 -2.98
N GLU A 198 -12.86 10.57 -1.79
CA GLU A 198 -13.90 10.92 -0.82
C GLU A 198 -13.40 10.69 0.61
N LEU A 199 -14.01 11.35 1.59
CA LEU A 199 -13.67 11.19 3.00
C LEU A 199 -14.37 9.95 3.59
N PRO A 200 -13.65 8.84 3.84
CA PRO A 200 -14.24 7.63 4.38
C PRO A 200 -14.68 7.80 5.83
N VAL A 201 -15.70 7.02 6.22
CA VAL A 201 -16.18 6.92 7.61
C VAL A 201 -16.13 5.46 8.07
N VAL A 202 -15.60 5.22 9.26
CA VAL A 202 -15.58 3.91 9.93
C VAL A 202 -16.32 4.03 11.26
N ASP A 203 -17.61 3.65 11.26
CA ASP A 203 -18.46 3.71 12.45
C ASP A 203 -18.41 2.41 13.24
N LYS A 204 -17.37 2.27 14.06
CA LYS A 204 -17.17 1.14 14.98
C LYS A 204 -17.01 1.60 16.41
N SER A 205 -17.43 0.76 17.37
CA SER A 205 -17.17 1.03 18.78
C SER A 205 -15.67 1.09 19.07
N ARG A 206 -15.29 1.84 20.11
CA ARG A 206 -13.88 1.92 20.54
C ARG A 206 -13.31 0.53 20.89
N GLN A 207 -14.12 -0.37 21.40
CA GLN A 207 -13.71 -1.74 21.70
C GLN A 207 -13.40 -2.52 20.42
N ALA A 208 -14.27 -2.46 19.41
CA ALA A 208 -14.06 -3.09 18.11
C ALA A 208 -12.80 -2.55 17.42
N LEU A 209 -12.60 -1.21 17.40
CA LEU A 209 -11.39 -0.60 16.86
C LEU A 209 -10.11 -1.07 17.56
N ARG A 210 -10.14 -1.21 18.90
CA ARG A 210 -8.99 -1.72 19.66
C ARG A 210 -8.67 -3.18 19.34
N ALA A 211 -9.70 -3.98 19.10
CA ALA A 211 -9.55 -5.41 18.81
C ALA A 211 -9.01 -5.67 17.39
N LEU A 212 -9.30 -4.79 16.44
CA LEU A 212 -9.01 -4.99 15.02
C LEU A 212 -8.04 -3.92 14.48
N GLU A 213 -8.53 -2.74 14.11
CA GLU A 213 -7.77 -1.72 13.38
C GLU A 213 -6.56 -1.19 14.15
N LEU A 214 -6.74 -0.88 15.42
CA LEU A 214 -5.69 -0.31 16.28
C LEU A 214 -4.66 -1.34 16.77
N LYS A 215 -4.99 -2.64 16.73
CA LYS A 215 -4.13 -3.70 17.31
C LYS A 215 -2.75 -3.75 16.67
N PRO A 216 -2.58 -3.72 15.33
CA PRO A 216 -1.24 -3.73 14.73
C PRO A 216 -0.43 -2.50 15.10
N PHE A 217 -1.02 -1.31 15.05
CA PHE A 217 -0.34 -0.07 15.41
C PHE A 217 0.10 -0.07 16.87
N ARG A 218 -0.78 -0.51 17.79
CA ARG A 218 -0.45 -0.60 19.21
C ARG A 218 0.71 -1.56 19.48
N ALA A 219 0.73 -2.69 18.79
CA ALA A 219 1.77 -3.70 18.96
C ALA A 219 3.13 -3.27 18.37
N LEU A 220 3.11 -2.55 17.24
CA LEU A 220 4.33 -2.21 16.48
C LEU A 220 4.90 -0.83 16.83
N GLN A 221 4.12 0.08 17.43
CA GLN A 221 4.50 1.48 17.62
C GLN A 221 5.82 1.68 18.36
N SER A 222 6.15 0.85 19.35
CA SER A 222 7.38 1.00 20.12
C SER A 222 8.66 0.76 19.29
N LYS A 223 8.54 0.09 18.15
CA LYS A 223 9.63 -0.25 17.22
C LYS A 223 9.57 0.56 15.93
N ALA A 224 8.41 1.13 15.59
CA ALA A 224 8.22 1.90 14.37
C ALA A 224 8.83 3.30 14.48
N PRO A 225 9.79 3.68 13.63
CA PRO A 225 10.36 5.03 13.61
C PRO A 225 9.33 6.11 13.28
N ALA A 226 8.34 5.77 12.44
CA ALA A 226 7.28 6.68 12.04
C ALA A 226 5.93 5.96 11.91
N ILE A 227 4.85 6.73 12.07
CA ILE A 227 3.46 6.36 11.81
C ILE A 227 2.86 7.40 10.87
N MET A 228 2.26 6.94 9.76
CA MET A 228 1.49 7.79 8.84
C MET A 228 0.00 7.71 9.19
N THR A 229 -0.66 8.87 9.20
CA THR A 229 -2.09 8.99 9.52
C THR A 229 -2.96 8.77 8.29
N ALA A 230 -4.22 8.36 8.51
CA ALA A 230 -5.23 8.21 7.47
C ALA A 230 -6.23 9.39 7.44
N HIS A 231 -6.74 9.70 6.26
CA HIS A 231 -7.84 10.66 6.09
C HIS A 231 -9.20 9.96 6.23
N ILE A 232 -9.54 9.56 7.47
CA ILE A 232 -10.75 8.78 7.79
C ILE A 232 -11.40 9.34 9.03
N VAL A 233 -12.74 9.47 9.03
CA VAL A 233 -13.51 9.84 10.21
C VAL A 233 -13.87 8.60 11.03
N TYR A 234 -13.62 8.65 12.33
CA TYR A 234 -14.00 7.64 13.31
C TYR A 234 -14.98 8.27 14.31
N PRO A 235 -16.28 8.32 14.02
CA PRO A 235 -17.23 9.16 14.76
C PRO A 235 -17.36 8.78 16.23
N ARG A 236 -17.10 7.51 16.60
CA ARG A 236 -17.08 7.06 18.01
C ARG A 236 -15.84 7.54 18.79
N ILE A 237 -14.85 8.15 18.11
CA ILE A 237 -13.68 8.78 18.75
C ILE A 237 -13.71 10.28 18.55
N ASP A 238 -13.84 10.72 17.29
CA ASP A 238 -13.91 12.11 16.88
C ASP A 238 -14.87 12.24 15.68
N SER A 239 -16.04 12.84 15.91
CA SER A 239 -17.07 13.02 14.88
C SER A 239 -16.83 14.23 13.98
N GLU A 240 -15.95 15.15 14.41
CA GLU A 240 -15.73 16.43 13.75
C GLU A 240 -14.55 16.39 12.76
N HIS A 241 -13.51 15.60 13.10
CA HIS A 241 -12.26 15.62 12.39
C HIS A 241 -11.85 14.21 11.90
N PRO A 242 -11.31 14.09 10.68
CA PRO A 242 -10.63 12.88 10.25
C PRO A 242 -9.38 12.62 11.11
N ALA A 243 -8.91 11.39 11.15
CA ALA A 243 -7.81 10.97 12.03
C ALA A 243 -6.57 11.86 11.91
N THR A 244 -6.21 12.29 10.69
CA THR A 244 -5.09 13.21 10.41
C THR A 244 -5.22 14.55 11.15
N LEU A 245 -6.44 15.04 11.38
CA LEU A 245 -6.72 16.33 12.04
C LEU A 245 -7.26 16.17 13.46
N SER A 246 -7.36 14.94 13.96
CA SER A 246 -7.95 14.62 15.25
C SER A 246 -6.93 14.66 16.39
N ARG A 247 -7.04 15.67 17.24
CA ARG A 247 -6.25 15.75 18.48
C ARG A 247 -6.51 14.55 19.41
N LYS A 248 -7.77 14.05 19.44
CA LYS A 248 -8.13 12.87 20.24
C LYS A 248 -7.34 11.63 19.82
N LEU A 249 -7.09 11.47 18.51
CA LEU A 249 -6.34 10.35 17.97
C LEU A 249 -4.82 10.59 18.04
N LEU A 250 -4.31 11.71 17.51
CA LEU A 250 -2.86 11.89 17.41
C LEU A 250 -2.23 12.18 18.77
N ARG A 251 -2.80 13.07 19.54
CA ARG A 251 -2.28 13.38 20.87
C ARG A 251 -2.81 12.42 21.91
N GLY A 252 -4.13 12.24 22.00
CA GLY A 252 -4.76 11.44 23.06
C GLY A 252 -4.38 9.96 22.97
N VAL A 253 -4.51 9.34 21.79
CA VAL A 253 -4.20 7.90 21.64
C VAL A 253 -2.70 7.68 21.46
N LEU A 254 -2.06 8.25 20.43
CA LEU A 254 -0.65 7.92 20.13
C LEU A 254 0.30 8.47 21.20
N ARG A 255 0.21 9.76 21.57
CA ARG A 255 1.19 10.37 22.46
C ARG A 255 0.91 10.07 23.94
N GLU A 256 -0.32 10.32 24.40
CA GLU A 256 -0.65 10.26 25.83
C GLU A 256 -0.93 8.82 26.28
N ALA A 257 -1.87 8.12 25.61
CA ALA A 257 -2.26 6.76 26.04
C ALA A 257 -1.22 5.68 25.68
N TRP A 258 -0.54 5.81 24.51
CA TRP A 258 0.45 4.79 24.09
C TRP A 258 1.89 5.21 24.36
N GLY A 259 2.16 6.47 24.61
CA GLY A 259 3.49 6.98 24.86
C GLY A 259 4.41 6.91 23.62
N TYR A 260 3.83 6.97 22.40
CA TYR A 260 4.60 6.87 21.16
C TYR A 260 5.67 7.96 21.05
N LYS A 261 6.91 7.57 20.76
CA LYS A 261 8.07 8.46 20.72
C LYS A 261 8.56 8.79 19.31
N GLY A 262 8.14 8.00 18.30
CA GLY A 262 8.55 8.21 16.91
C GLY A 262 7.81 9.37 16.22
N VAL A 263 8.05 9.54 14.93
CA VAL A 263 7.46 10.59 14.11
C VAL A 263 6.01 10.26 13.73
N ILE A 264 5.10 11.22 13.87
CA ILE A 264 3.76 11.16 13.28
C ILE A 264 3.78 12.05 12.04
N ILE A 265 3.57 11.45 10.86
CA ILE A 265 3.46 12.16 9.58
C ILE A 265 2.04 11.99 9.03
N THR A 266 1.52 13.01 8.35
CA THR A 266 0.23 12.89 7.67
C THR A 266 0.38 12.09 6.38
N ASP A 267 -0.72 11.51 5.88
CA ASP A 267 -0.85 11.22 4.46
C ASP A 267 -0.92 12.54 3.67
N SER A 268 -0.91 12.45 2.33
CA SER A 268 -0.84 13.61 1.46
C SER A 268 -2.05 14.55 1.64
N LEU A 269 -1.80 15.82 1.96
CA LEU A 269 -2.86 16.81 2.19
C LEU A 269 -3.54 17.30 0.90
N VAL A 270 -3.02 16.93 -0.29
CA VAL A 270 -3.69 17.20 -1.59
C VAL A 270 -4.74 16.15 -1.95
N MET A 271 -4.89 15.08 -1.14
CA MET A 271 -5.95 14.10 -1.36
C MET A 271 -7.32 14.75 -1.16
N GLU A 272 -8.28 14.40 -2.05
CA GLU A 272 -9.61 15.01 -2.11
C GLU A 272 -10.34 14.96 -0.77
N ALA A 273 -10.21 13.86 -0.02
CA ALA A 273 -10.77 13.71 1.34
C ALA A 273 -10.45 14.88 2.30
N ILE A 274 -9.31 15.54 2.11
CA ILE A 274 -8.88 16.67 2.95
C ILE A 274 -9.02 17.99 2.19
N GLN A 275 -8.55 18.03 0.93
CA GLN A 275 -8.46 19.28 0.18
C GLN A 275 -9.82 19.92 -0.03
N ALA A 276 -10.85 19.16 -0.40
CA ALA A 276 -12.20 19.66 -0.66
C ALA A 276 -12.84 20.31 0.58
N ARG A 277 -12.58 19.78 1.77
CA ARG A 277 -13.26 20.22 2.99
C ARG A 277 -12.48 21.27 3.81
N TYR A 278 -11.16 21.15 3.85
CA TYR A 278 -10.33 21.93 4.76
C TYR A 278 -9.40 22.91 4.03
N GLY A 279 -9.13 22.70 2.74
CA GLY A 279 -8.05 23.37 2.03
C GLY A 279 -6.67 22.83 2.43
N HIS A 280 -5.74 22.84 1.51
CA HIS A 280 -4.40 22.24 1.68
C HIS A 280 -3.58 22.93 2.78
N ASP A 281 -3.52 24.26 2.77
CA ASP A 281 -2.73 25.08 3.68
C ASP A 281 -3.32 25.11 5.11
N ARG A 282 -4.65 25.25 5.24
CA ARG A 282 -5.34 25.18 6.52
C ARG A 282 -5.21 23.78 7.15
N ALA A 283 -5.32 22.72 6.34
CA ALA A 283 -5.15 21.34 6.81
C ALA A 283 -3.75 21.12 7.41
N ALA A 284 -2.70 21.72 6.83
CA ALA A 284 -1.35 21.64 7.38
C ALA A 284 -1.26 22.20 8.80
N VAL A 285 -1.86 23.36 9.06
CA VAL A 285 -1.92 23.95 10.42
C VAL A 285 -2.74 23.07 11.37
N LEU A 286 -3.91 22.59 10.93
CA LEU A 286 -4.78 21.73 11.75
C LEU A 286 -4.10 20.43 12.15
N ALA A 287 -3.38 19.79 11.22
CA ALA A 287 -2.65 18.53 11.49
C ALA A 287 -1.52 18.71 12.52
N LEU A 288 -0.72 19.79 12.40
CA LEU A 288 0.30 20.12 13.39
C LEU A 288 -0.31 20.44 14.76
N ARG A 289 -1.43 21.17 14.79
CA ARG A 289 -2.19 21.45 16.02
C ARG A 289 -2.75 20.19 16.65
N ALA A 290 -3.16 19.22 15.85
CA ALA A 290 -3.65 17.92 16.31
C ALA A 290 -2.54 17.04 16.90
N GLY A 291 -1.28 17.27 16.55
CA GLY A 291 -0.12 16.54 17.09
C GLY A 291 0.70 15.77 16.06
N ALA A 292 0.52 16.02 14.77
CA ALA A 292 1.46 15.58 13.75
C ALA A 292 2.82 16.28 13.93
N ASP A 293 3.92 15.57 13.64
CA ASP A 293 5.27 16.15 13.67
C ASP A 293 5.68 16.69 12.30
N MET A 294 5.13 16.11 11.24
CA MET A 294 5.39 16.51 9.86
C MET A 294 4.10 16.41 9.05
N VAL A 295 3.89 17.34 8.16
CA VAL A 295 2.80 17.33 7.19
C VAL A 295 3.33 17.06 5.78
N MET A 296 2.63 16.21 5.02
CA MET A 296 2.96 15.93 3.62
C MET A 296 2.19 16.91 2.72
N ALA A 297 2.80 18.08 2.50
CA ALA A 297 2.24 19.16 1.68
C ALA A 297 2.77 19.03 0.23
N LEU A 298 2.13 18.18 -0.54
CA LEU A 298 2.43 17.94 -1.95
C LEU A 298 1.78 19.01 -2.86
N GLY A 299 1.62 18.73 -4.14
CA GLY A 299 1.03 19.63 -5.13
C GLY A 299 2.04 20.57 -5.79
N SER A 300 1.57 21.69 -6.33
CA SER A 300 2.43 22.68 -6.96
C SER A 300 3.31 23.41 -5.94
N GLN A 301 4.39 24.04 -6.43
CA GLN A 301 5.27 24.86 -5.58
C GLN A 301 4.50 25.98 -4.85
N ASP A 302 3.48 26.56 -5.50
CA ASP A 302 2.63 27.59 -4.91
C ASP A 302 1.78 27.04 -3.75
N GLN A 303 1.24 25.83 -3.90
CA GLN A 303 0.51 25.14 -2.81
C GLN A 303 1.43 24.83 -1.63
N GLN A 304 2.65 24.36 -1.92
CA GLN A 304 3.67 24.12 -0.88
C GLN A 304 4.05 25.43 -0.17
N ALA A 305 4.25 26.51 -0.92
CA ALA A 305 4.53 27.84 -0.35
C ALA A 305 3.36 28.39 0.47
N ALA A 306 2.12 28.15 0.06
CA ALA A 306 0.93 28.53 0.82
C ALA A 306 0.87 27.80 2.18
N ALA A 307 1.12 26.48 2.20
CA ALA A 307 1.19 25.72 3.44
C ALA A 307 2.28 26.25 4.39
N LEU A 308 3.46 26.56 3.86
CA LEU A 308 4.56 27.15 4.65
C LEU A 308 4.18 28.52 5.24
N ARG A 309 3.54 29.39 4.46
CA ARG A 309 3.06 30.70 4.96
C ARG A 309 2.01 30.55 6.05
N SER A 310 1.03 29.65 5.87
CA SER A 310 -0.02 29.38 6.86
C SER A 310 0.56 28.82 8.17
N ILE A 311 1.57 27.92 8.09
CA ILE A 311 2.25 27.41 9.27
C ILE A 311 3.05 28.53 9.96
N SER A 312 3.78 29.37 9.19
CA SER A 312 4.53 30.50 9.74
C SER A 312 3.60 31.48 10.48
N GLY A 313 2.50 31.89 9.84
CA GLY A 313 1.50 32.75 10.46
C GLY A 313 0.92 32.19 11.77
N ALA A 314 0.63 30.88 11.77
CA ALA A 314 0.12 30.18 12.95
C ALA A 314 1.16 30.02 14.08
N ILE A 315 2.45 30.06 13.77
CA ILE A 315 3.53 30.15 14.77
C ILE A 315 3.61 31.58 15.33
N ASP A 316 3.56 32.58 14.46
CA ASP A 316 3.71 33.99 14.82
C ASP A 316 2.53 34.50 15.65
N ASP A 317 1.29 34.03 15.37
CA ASP A 317 0.09 34.38 16.16
C ASP A 317 -0.13 33.49 17.41
N GLY A 318 0.76 32.49 17.63
CA GLY A 318 0.69 31.60 18.79
C GLY A 318 -0.38 30.50 18.69
N SER A 319 -1.12 30.38 17.58
CA SER A 319 -2.13 29.33 17.40
C SER A 319 -1.51 27.93 17.22
N LEU A 320 -0.22 27.86 16.88
CA LEU A 320 0.63 26.69 17.01
C LEU A 320 1.63 26.87 18.15
N ALA A 321 1.55 26.01 19.16
CA ALA A 321 2.41 26.07 20.34
C ALA A 321 3.89 25.77 19.97
N ALA A 322 4.76 26.76 20.07
CA ALA A 322 6.18 26.68 19.71
C ALA A 322 6.90 25.48 20.36
N ASP A 323 6.63 25.19 21.63
CA ASP A 323 7.25 24.06 22.34
C ASP A 323 6.81 22.70 21.80
N ALA A 324 5.57 22.57 21.31
CA ALA A 324 5.11 21.36 20.66
C ALA A 324 5.87 21.12 19.35
N LEU A 325 6.06 22.18 18.55
CA LEU A 325 6.77 22.13 17.29
C LEU A 325 8.29 21.89 17.48
N ARG A 326 8.89 22.45 18.53
CA ARG A 326 10.28 22.12 18.90
C ARG A 326 10.45 20.63 19.19
N ARG A 327 9.51 20.04 19.95
CA ARG A 327 9.53 18.58 20.19
C ARG A 327 9.36 17.77 18.90
N SER A 328 8.54 18.24 17.97
CA SER A 328 8.38 17.63 16.64
C SER A 328 9.69 17.71 15.84
N SER A 329 10.33 18.88 15.81
CA SER A 329 11.64 19.04 15.16
C SER A 329 12.71 18.10 15.75
N LEU A 330 12.74 17.93 17.08
CA LEU A 330 13.70 17.01 17.72
C LEU A 330 13.46 15.55 17.34
N ARG A 331 12.18 15.10 17.16
CA ARG A 331 11.89 13.74 16.69
C ARG A 331 12.34 13.53 15.25
N LEU A 332 12.15 14.53 14.41
CA LEU A 332 12.60 14.50 13.02
C LEU A 332 14.13 14.53 12.92
N ASP A 333 14.80 15.26 13.82
CA ASP A 333 16.25 15.25 13.94
C ASP A 333 16.79 13.88 14.37
N ASP A 334 16.16 13.24 15.36
CA ASP A 334 16.49 11.89 15.78
C ASP A 334 16.31 10.88 14.64
N LEU A 335 15.17 10.98 13.90
CA LEU A 335 14.92 10.14 12.74
C LEU A 335 16.03 10.29 11.68
N ALA A 336 16.36 11.51 11.28
CA ALA A 336 17.40 11.78 10.28
C ALA A 336 18.80 11.37 10.74
N GLN A 337 19.09 11.49 12.03
CA GLN A 337 20.37 11.08 12.62
C GLN A 337 20.52 9.56 12.66
N ARG A 338 19.46 8.85 13.01
CA ARG A 338 19.45 7.37 13.05
C ARG A 338 19.46 6.75 11.66
N TYR A 339 18.85 7.41 10.70
CA TYR A 339 18.74 6.94 9.32
C TYR A 339 19.26 8.02 8.35
N PRO A 340 20.59 8.22 8.28
CA PRO A 340 21.16 9.24 7.38
C PRO A 340 21.04 8.82 5.90
N VAL A 341 20.88 9.80 5.01
CA VAL A 341 20.92 9.56 3.56
C VAL A 341 22.31 9.03 3.18
N ARG A 342 22.33 7.82 2.66
CA ARG A 342 23.54 7.16 2.16
C ARG A 342 23.22 6.42 0.87
N GLN A 343 24.06 6.57 -0.13
CA GLN A 343 24.03 5.75 -1.34
C GLN A 343 25.02 4.61 -1.19
N THR A 344 24.53 3.41 -0.94
CA THR A 344 25.36 2.22 -0.83
C THR A 344 25.55 1.58 -2.20
N ARG A 345 26.62 0.80 -2.36
CA ARG A 345 26.78 -0.06 -3.54
C ARG A 345 25.80 -1.24 -3.43
N TYR A 346 24.97 -1.43 -4.45
CA TYR A 346 24.16 -2.64 -4.59
C TYR A 346 24.89 -3.61 -5.52
N ALA A 347 25.75 -4.46 -4.92
CA ALA A 347 26.55 -5.38 -5.70
C ALA A 347 25.67 -6.31 -6.56
N ARG A 348 26.11 -6.60 -7.77
CA ARG A 348 25.34 -7.41 -8.74
C ARG A 348 24.90 -8.77 -8.16
N THR A 349 25.82 -9.49 -7.54
CA THR A 349 25.53 -10.81 -6.93
C THR A 349 24.47 -10.71 -5.82
N ARG A 350 24.51 -9.64 -5.03
CA ARG A 350 23.48 -9.41 -3.99
C ARG A 350 22.13 -9.06 -4.60
N ARG A 351 22.11 -8.27 -5.66
CA ARG A 351 20.87 -7.93 -6.38
C ARG A 351 20.25 -9.17 -7.04
N GLU A 352 21.07 -10.02 -7.63
CA GLU A 352 20.63 -11.30 -8.19
C GLU A 352 20.02 -12.21 -7.11
N SER A 353 20.70 -12.36 -5.97
CA SER A 353 20.18 -13.12 -4.82
C SER A 353 18.87 -12.53 -4.27
N ASP A 354 18.74 -11.19 -4.19
CA ASP A 354 17.51 -10.54 -3.76
C ASP A 354 16.38 -10.74 -4.81
N GLN A 355 16.69 -10.76 -6.11
CA GLN A 355 15.72 -11.08 -7.16
C GLN A 355 15.22 -12.53 -7.06
N GLU A 356 16.12 -13.48 -6.80
CA GLU A 356 15.76 -14.88 -6.57
C GLU A 356 14.88 -15.04 -5.33
N LEU A 357 15.19 -14.31 -4.26
CA LEU A 357 14.34 -14.25 -3.06
C LEU A 357 12.92 -13.78 -3.40
N MET A 358 12.79 -12.70 -4.20
CA MET A 358 11.47 -12.18 -4.59
C MET A 358 10.73 -13.21 -5.46
N ASN A 359 11.40 -13.82 -6.43
CA ASN A 359 10.80 -14.84 -7.31
C ASN A 359 10.33 -16.06 -6.49
N ARG A 360 11.13 -16.52 -5.53
CA ARG A 360 10.76 -17.60 -4.61
C ARG A 360 9.54 -17.21 -3.76
N ALA A 361 9.50 -15.99 -3.24
CA ALA A 361 8.38 -15.53 -2.43
C ALA A 361 7.07 -15.45 -3.23
N TRP A 362 7.12 -15.00 -4.49
CA TRP A 362 5.98 -15.02 -5.40
C TRP A 362 5.51 -16.44 -5.72
N ALA A 363 6.42 -17.37 -5.97
CA ALA A 363 6.08 -18.77 -6.26
C ALA A 363 5.40 -19.46 -5.07
N LEU A 364 5.91 -19.23 -3.85
CA LEU A 364 5.35 -19.77 -2.62
C LEU A 364 3.97 -19.17 -2.28
N ALA A 365 3.67 -17.96 -2.77
CA ALA A 365 2.41 -17.28 -2.53
C ALA A 365 1.26 -17.77 -3.42
N LEU A 366 1.54 -18.48 -4.53
CA LEU A 366 0.51 -18.92 -5.47
C LEU A 366 -0.53 -19.79 -4.76
N THR A 367 -1.80 -19.37 -4.76
CA THR A 367 -2.84 -19.93 -3.89
C THR A 367 -3.99 -20.54 -4.67
N PRO A 368 -4.31 -21.83 -4.49
CA PRO A 368 -5.47 -22.46 -5.08
C PRO A 368 -6.72 -22.21 -4.24
N ILE A 369 -7.85 -21.93 -4.88
CA ILE A 369 -9.18 -21.83 -4.27
C ILE A 369 -10.13 -22.81 -4.98
N GLY A 370 -10.73 -23.69 -4.24
CA GLY A 370 -11.40 -24.86 -4.79
C GLY A 370 -10.39 -25.92 -5.22
N ASP A 371 -10.68 -26.63 -6.30
CA ASP A 371 -9.77 -27.62 -6.92
C ASP A 371 -9.38 -27.16 -8.37
N PRO A 372 -8.57 -26.09 -8.51
CA PRO A 372 -8.18 -25.61 -9.82
C PRO A 372 -7.21 -26.59 -10.49
N ARG A 373 -7.46 -26.86 -11.77
CA ARG A 373 -6.58 -27.70 -12.61
C ARG A 373 -6.11 -26.90 -13.80
N PRO A 374 -4.84 -27.03 -14.19
CA PRO A 374 -4.35 -26.41 -15.41
C PRO A 374 -5.13 -26.89 -16.64
N PRO A 375 -5.36 -26.02 -17.64
CA PRO A 375 -5.94 -26.43 -18.91
C PRO A 375 -5.08 -27.48 -19.59
N LEU A 376 -5.71 -28.38 -20.36
CA LEU A 376 -5.00 -29.42 -21.13
C LEU A 376 -4.36 -28.79 -22.37
N LYS A 377 -3.06 -29.03 -22.56
CA LYS A 377 -2.35 -28.64 -23.79
C LYS A 377 -2.93 -29.35 -25.02
N GLY A 378 -2.98 -28.63 -26.14
CA GLY A 378 -3.50 -29.16 -27.41
C GLY A 378 -5.03 -29.30 -27.48
N LYS A 379 -5.75 -28.85 -26.46
CA LYS A 379 -7.21 -28.72 -26.51
C LYS A 379 -7.60 -27.26 -26.80
N PRO A 380 -8.73 -27.03 -27.49
CA PRO A 380 -9.24 -25.67 -27.69
C PRO A 380 -9.41 -24.92 -26.37
N LEU A 381 -8.83 -23.74 -26.30
CA LEU A 381 -8.80 -22.93 -25.10
C LEU A 381 -9.15 -21.48 -25.42
N ARG A 382 -10.10 -20.90 -24.70
CA ARG A 382 -10.43 -19.46 -24.76
C ARG A 382 -9.95 -18.78 -23.50
N VAL A 383 -9.25 -17.66 -23.67
CA VAL A 383 -8.76 -16.82 -22.56
C VAL A 383 -9.42 -15.45 -22.67
N VAL A 384 -10.17 -15.06 -21.64
CA VAL A 384 -10.87 -13.76 -21.57
C VAL A 384 -10.14 -12.86 -20.59
N THR A 385 -9.75 -11.66 -21.02
CA THR A 385 -9.00 -10.72 -20.18
C THR A 385 -9.25 -9.25 -20.59
N GLN A 386 -8.86 -8.31 -19.75
CA GLN A 386 -8.92 -6.88 -20.08
C GLN A 386 -7.68 -6.46 -20.88
N ARG A 387 -7.89 -5.68 -21.94
CA ARG A 387 -6.84 -5.25 -22.87
C ARG A 387 -5.81 -4.34 -22.19
N ARG A 388 -6.27 -3.35 -21.45
CA ARG A 388 -5.43 -2.36 -20.76
C ARG A 388 -5.97 -2.08 -19.36
N VAL A 389 -5.07 -2.02 -18.39
CA VAL A 389 -5.40 -1.67 -17.00
C VAL A 389 -4.52 -0.50 -16.60
N PRO A 390 -5.04 0.74 -16.61
CA PRO A 390 -4.25 1.94 -16.29
C PRO A 390 -3.87 1.98 -14.81
N THR A 391 -2.87 2.82 -14.49
CA THR A 391 -2.58 3.22 -13.10
C THR A 391 -3.76 3.96 -12.49
N ASP A 392 -3.97 3.83 -11.20
CA ASP A 392 -5.00 4.56 -10.44
C ASP A 392 -4.43 5.72 -9.60
N GLY A 393 -3.15 6.06 -9.81
CA GLY A 393 -2.45 7.10 -9.04
C GLY A 393 -1.80 6.59 -7.75
N VAL A 394 -2.25 5.47 -7.20
CA VAL A 394 -1.65 4.77 -6.04
C VAL A 394 -0.81 3.61 -6.49
N SER A 395 -1.39 2.76 -7.35
CA SER A 395 -0.81 1.53 -7.85
C SER A 395 -0.25 1.71 -9.27
N GLU A 396 0.76 0.93 -9.62
CA GLU A 396 1.23 0.82 -11.00
C GLU A 396 0.13 0.23 -11.90
N ALA A 397 0.30 0.39 -13.22
CA ALA A 397 -0.61 -0.20 -14.21
C ALA A 397 -0.62 -1.73 -14.11
N GLY A 398 -1.80 -2.33 -14.27
CA GLY A 398 -1.93 -3.78 -14.30
C GLY A 398 -1.37 -4.40 -15.60
N PRO A 399 -1.23 -5.72 -15.67
CA PRO A 399 -0.71 -6.39 -16.85
C PRO A 399 -1.65 -6.21 -18.04
N SER A 400 -1.08 -5.96 -19.22
CA SER A 400 -1.85 -5.84 -20.45
C SER A 400 -2.41 -7.19 -20.91
N GLY A 401 -3.44 -7.17 -21.77
CA GLY A 401 -3.95 -8.38 -22.40
C GLY A 401 -2.87 -9.16 -23.18
N ALA A 402 -1.87 -8.46 -23.75
CA ALA A 402 -0.72 -9.09 -24.39
C ALA A 402 0.18 -9.83 -23.38
N ALA A 403 0.42 -9.24 -22.21
CA ALA A 403 1.16 -9.92 -21.14
C ALA A 403 0.40 -11.15 -20.62
N VAL A 404 -0.93 -11.07 -20.52
CA VAL A 404 -1.78 -12.23 -20.19
C VAL A 404 -1.69 -13.30 -21.27
N ALA A 405 -1.81 -12.94 -22.55
CA ALA A 405 -1.70 -13.88 -23.67
C ALA A 405 -0.38 -14.67 -23.64
N SER A 406 0.72 -14.00 -23.26
CA SER A 406 2.04 -14.65 -23.17
C SER A 406 2.11 -15.78 -22.12
N LEU A 407 1.20 -15.82 -21.14
CA LEU A 407 1.13 -16.92 -20.16
C LEU A 407 0.74 -18.24 -20.82
N PHE A 408 0.03 -18.18 -21.95
CA PHE A 408 -0.51 -19.33 -22.68
C PHE A 408 0.28 -19.67 -23.95
N ALA A 409 1.45 -19.08 -24.15
CA ALA A 409 2.25 -19.27 -25.36
C ALA A 409 2.61 -20.75 -25.66
N SER A 410 2.67 -21.61 -24.62
CA SER A 410 2.94 -23.04 -24.75
C SER A 410 1.70 -23.90 -25.04
N PHE A 411 0.50 -23.25 -25.13
CA PHE A 411 -0.77 -23.95 -25.38
C PHE A 411 -1.16 -23.85 -26.84
N GLY A 412 -1.07 -24.60 -27.73
CA GLY A 412 -1.52 -24.40 -29.13
C GLY A 412 -3.01 -24.11 -29.25
N GLY A 413 -3.39 -23.27 -30.21
CA GLY A 413 -4.79 -23.01 -30.55
C GLY A 413 -5.56 -22.24 -29.49
N VAL A 414 -4.96 -21.22 -28.89
CA VAL A 414 -5.59 -20.36 -27.87
C VAL A 414 -6.31 -19.19 -28.54
N ASP A 415 -7.61 -19.07 -28.28
CA ASP A 415 -8.41 -17.90 -28.62
C ASP A 415 -8.31 -16.85 -27.49
N ILE A 416 -7.76 -15.67 -27.79
CA ILE A 416 -7.55 -14.59 -26.81
C ILE A 416 -8.60 -13.50 -27.01
N VAL A 417 -9.60 -13.49 -26.17
CA VAL A 417 -10.64 -12.47 -26.14
C VAL A 417 -10.23 -11.33 -25.21
N GLN A 418 -9.89 -10.18 -25.78
CA GLN A 418 -9.51 -8.98 -25.05
C GLN A 418 -10.64 -7.95 -25.07
N VAL A 419 -11.19 -7.63 -23.90
CA VAL A 419 -12.23 -6.61 -23.73
C VAL A 419 -11.62 -5.33 -23.14
N ASP A 420 -12.31 -4.20 -23.34
CA ASP A 420 -11.84 -2.93 -22.80
C ASP A 420 -12.15 -2.78 -21.30
N ASP A 421 -13.24 -3.40 -20.83
CA ASP A 421 -13.66 -3.41 -19.42
C ASP A 421 -14.30 -4.74 -19.05
N LEU A 422 -13.65 -5.53 -18.21
CA LEU A 422 -14.20 -6.79 -17.71
C LEU A 422 -15.48 -6.63 -16.88
N GLN A 423 -15.73 -5.48 -16.27
CA GLN A 423 -16.96 -5.24 -15.52
C GLN A 423 -18.19 -5.16 -16.45
N ARG A 424 -17.97 -4.87 -17.74
CA ARG A 424 -18.99 -4.77 -18.79
C ARG A 424 -19.01 -5.96 -19.74
N LEU A 425 -18.30 -7.04 -19.39
CA LEU A 425 -18.25 -8.24 -20.23
C LEU A 425 -19.63 -8.86 -20.42
N ASP A 426 -20.06 -8.97 -21.67
CA ASP A 426 -21.18 -9.83 -22.03
C ASP A 426 -20.69 -11.28 -22.17
N TRP A 427 -20.85 -12.06 -21.12
CA TRP A 427 -20.46 -13.46 -21.09
C TRP A 427 -21.26 -14.31 -22.09
N ASN A 428 -22.54 -13.99 -22.29
CA ASN A 428 -23.43 -14.74 -23.20
C ASN A 428 -23.10 -14.47 -24.67
N GLY A 429 -22.42 -13.39 -24.98
CA GLY A 429 -21.91 -13.08 -26.31
C GLY A 429 -20.66 -13.85 -26.72
N LEU A 430 -20.05 -14.59 -25.78
CA LEU A 430 -18.93 -15.48 -26.11
C LEU A 430 -19.45 -16.71 -26.87
N PRO A 431 -18.71 -17.23 -27.90
CA PRO A 431 -19.10 -18.42 -28.63
C PRO A 431 -19.24 -19.65 -27.72
N ASP A 432 -20.33 -20.38 -27.88
CA ASP A 432 -20.54 -21.70 -27.26
C ASP A 432 -20.09 -22.82 -28.22
N ASP A 433 -18.79 -22.96 -28.35
CA ASP A 433 -18.11 -23.84 -29.31
C ASP A 433 -17.38 -25.00 -28.62
N GLY A 434 -17.67 -25.24 -27.34
CA GLY A 434 -17.03 -26.29 -26.53
C GLY A 434 -15.60 -25.99 -26.11
N CYS A 435 -15.07 -24.78 -26.36
CA CYS A 435 -13.76 -24.37 -25.85
C CYS A 435 -13.76 -24.25 -24.32
N ALA A 436 -12.72 -24.76 -23.68
CA ALA A 436 -12.48 -24.50 -22.26
C ALA A 436 -12.19 -23.00 -22.08
N THR A 437 -12.97 -22.32 -21.23
CA THR A 437 -12.80 -20.88 -21.03
C THR A 437 -12.09 -20.58 -19.71
N VAL A 438 -10.99 -19.82 -19.79
CA VAL A 438 -10.25 -19.27 -18.66
C VAL A 438 -10.50 -17.77 -18.56
N LEU A 439 -11.03 -17.32 -17.42
CA LEU A 439 -11.13 -15.90 -17.11
C LEU A 439 -9.85 -15.45 -16.41
N VAL A 440 -9.18 -14.45 -16.95
CA VAL A 440 -8.00 -13.84 -16.33
C VAL A 440 -8.31 -12.43 -15.89
N SER A 441 -8.50 -12.25 -14.59
CA SER A 441 -8.80 -10.97 -13.95
C SER A 441 -7.50 -10.21 -13.68
N ASN A 442 -7.09 -9.37 -14.62
CA ASN A 442 -5.88 -8.57 -14.58
C ASN A 442 -6.10 -7.14 -14.04
N GLN A 443 -7.31 -6.82 -13.58
CA GLN A 443 -7.73 -5.51 -13.10
C GLN A 443 -8.11 -5.55 -11.60
N ARG A 444 -8.32 -4.36 -10.99
CA ARG A 444 -8.50 -4.21 -9.54
C ARG A 444 -9.95 -4.25 -9.07
N ALA A 445 -10.91 -3.81 -9.91
CA ALA A 445 -12.29 -3.69 -9.49
C ALA A 445 -12.96 -5.06 -9.26
N ARG A 446 -13.88 -5.12 -8.30
CA ARG A 446 -14.79 -6.27 -8.13
C ARG A 446 -15.81 -6.31 -9.26
N TYR A 447 -16.31 -7.50 -9.56
CA TYR A 447 -17.39 -7.67 -10.51
C TYR A 447 -18.76 -7.46 -9.83
N GLY A 448 -19.75 -7.03 -10.58
CA GLY A 448 -21.12 -6.90 -10.09
C GLY A 448 -21.90 -8.22 -10.18
N ASP A 449 -23.20 -8.14 -9.91
CA ASP A 449 -24.10 -9.31 -9.93
C ASP A 449 -24.15 -10.04 -11.29
N ALA A 450 -23.87 -9.36 -12.40
CA ALA A 450 -23.79 -9.96 -13.73
C ALA A 450 -22.80 -11.12 -13.80
N SER A 451 -21.67 -11.01 -13.11
CA SER A 451 -20.61 -12.02 -13.09
C SER A 451 -21.02 -13.34 -12.43
N ARG A 452 -22.07 -13.35 -11.62
CA ARG A 452 -22.62 -14.57 -10.99
C ARG A 452 -23.11 -15.59 -12.01
N ARG A 453 -23.37 -15.18 -13.25
CA ARG A 453 -23.78 -16.03 -14.36
C ARG A 453 -22.63 -16.57 -15.18
N TRP A 454 -21.42 -16.02 -15.01
CA TRP A 454 -20.23 -16.47 -15.73
C TRP A 454 -19.81 -17.87 -15.26
N ARG A 455 -19.38 -18.68 -16.19
CA ARG A 455 -19.01 -20.09 -15.92
C ARG A 455 -17.68 -20.44 -16.59
N PRO A 456 -16.57 -19.74 -16.26
CA PRO A 456 -15.26 -20.19 -16.71
C PRO A 456 -14.92 -21.53 -16.05
N GLN A 457 -14.15 -22.36 -16.71
CA GLN A 457 -13.61 -23.59 -16.13
C GLN A 457 -12.48 -23.29 -15.13
N LEU A 458 -11.81 -22.15 -15.32
CA LEU A 458 -10.74 -21.69 -14.44
C LEU A 458 -10.77 -20.17 -14.34
N HIS A 459 -10.57 -19.64 -13.13
CA HIS A 459 -10.40 -18.22 -12.87
C HIS A 459 -8.98 -17.93 -12.38
N LEU A 460 -8.25 -17.05 -13.05
CA LEU A 460 -6.95 -16.55 -12.65
C LEU A 460 -7.09 -15.12 -12.13
N ALA A 461 -7.02 -14.94 -10.80
CA ALA A 461 -7.13 -13.64 -10.15
C ALA A 461 -5.72 -13.07 -9.93
N LEU A 462 -5.29 -12.16 -10.83
CA LEU A 462 -3.92 -11.65 -10.80
C LEU A 462 -3.71 -10.54 -9.78
N TRP A 463 -4.72 -9.72 -9.52
CA TRP A 463 -4.58 -8.54 -8.67
C TRP A 463 -5.51 -8.58 -7.47
N ASN A 464 -6.82 -8.42 -7.68
CA ASN A 464 -7.79 -8.39 -6.58
C ASN A 464 -8.27 -9.81 -6.25
N PRO A 465 -7.85 -10.40 -5.12
CA PRO A 465 -8.21 -11.77 -4.73
C PRO A 465 -9.72 -11.91 -4.48
N PHE A 466 -10.39 -10.83 -4.08
CA PHE A 466 -11.81 -10.87 -3.76
C PHE A 466 -12.72 -11.06 -4.97
N GLN A 467 -12.19 -10.96 -6.19
CA GLN A 467 -12.91 -11.34 -7.42
C GLN A 467 -13.30 -12.82 -7.42
N VAL A 468 -12.60 -13.66 -6.66
CA VAL A 468 -12.99 -15.07 -6.43
C VAL A 468 -14.37 -15.21 -5.80
N LEU A 469 -14.78 -14.22 -4.99
CA LEU A 469 -16.11 -14.20 -4.36
C LEU A 469 -17.25 -13.88 -5.36
N ASP A 470 -16.91 -13.40 -6.54
CA ASP A 470 -17.86 -13.00 -7.59
C ASP A 470 -18.01 -14.11 -8.65
N ILE A 471 -16.95 -14.90 -8.90
CA ILE A 471 -16.86 -15.86 -9.99
C ILE A 471 -16.98 -17.28 -9.46
N ARG A 472 -17.98 -18.01 -9.97
CA ARG A 472 -18.22 -19.39 -9.55
C ARG A 472 -17.38 -20.38 -10.36
N ALA A 473 -16.08 -20.38 -10.10
CA ALA A 473 -15.14 -21.31 -10.72
C ALA A 473 -13.95 -21.57 -9.79
N PRO A 474 -13.30 -22.74 -9.89
CA PRO A 474 -12.01 -22.94 -9.24
C PRO A 474 -11.01 -21.85 -9.68
N ALA A 475 -10.19 -21.36 -8.74
CA ALA A 475 -9.34 -20.23 -9.03
C ALA A 475 -7.89 -20.41 -8.55
N ILE A 476 -6.97 -19.73 -9.25
CA ILE A 476 -5.62 -19.45 -8.77
C ILE A 476 -5.50 -17.95 -8.49
N VAL A 477 -5.01 -17.63 -7.31
CA VAL A 477 -4.73 -16.24 -6.88
C VAL A 477 -3.23 -16.02 -6.85
N THR A 478 -2.75 -15.00 -7.57
CA THR A 478 -1.31 -14.64 -7.61
C THR A 478 -0.95 -13.52 -6.63
N TRP A 479 -1.94 -12.81 -6.07
CA TRP A 479 -1.79 -11.66 -5.16
C TRP A 479 -1.06 -10.46 -5.76
N GLY A 480 -0.79 -10.48 -7.05
CA GLY A 480 -0.06 -9.46 -7.79
C GLY A 480 0.38 -9.97 -9.15
N PHE A 481 0.99 -9.09 -9.92
CA PHE A 481 1.29 -9.32 -11.34
C PHE A 481 2.76 -8.99 -11.71
N ALA A 482 3.65 -9.01 -10.72
CA ALA A 482 5.10 -8.91 -10.99
C ALA A 482 5.58 -10.08 -11.86
N ASP A 483 6.69 -9.91 -12.56
CA ASP A 483 7.27 -10.96 -13.43
C ASP A 483 7.44 -12.28 -12.69
N GLY A 484 7.86 -12.25 -11.41
CA GLY A 484 7.97 -13.45 -10.57
C GLY A 484 6.62 -14.14 -10.30
N ALA A 485 5.54 -13.36 -10.12
CA ALA A 485 4.19 -13.90 -9.95
C ALA A 485 3.68 -14.54 -11.25
N LEU A 486 3.87 -13.85 -12.39
CA LEU A 486 3.47 -14.36 -13.70
C LEU A 486 4.29 -15.58 -14.12
N ALA A 487 5.58 -15.61 -13.79
CA ALA A 487 6.44 -16.78 -14.02
C ALA A 487 5.98 -18.00 -13.20
N ALA A 488 5.63 -17.79 -11.93
CA ALA A 488 5.08 -18.84 -11.06
C ALA A 488 3.74 -19.37 -11.60
N LEU A 489 2.85 -18.48 -12.02
CA LEU A 489 1.57 -18.84 -12.62
C LEU A 489 1.77 -19.65 -13.92
N ARG A 490 2.68 -19.20 -14.79
CA ARG A 490 3.01 -19.93 -16.03
C ARG A 490 3.52 -21.34 -15.72
N ALA A 491 4.42 -21.49 -14.75
CA ALA A 491 4.94 -22.79 -14.35
C ALA A 491 3.82 -23.71 -13.83
N TRP A 492 2.85 -23.16 -13.09
CA TRP A 492 1.66 -23.90 -12.64
C TRP A 492 0.75 -24.30 -13.83
N LEU A 493 0.45 -23.37 -14.73
CA LEU A 493 -0.34 -23.66 -15.95
C LEU A 493 0.27 -24.76 -16.79
N GLU A 494 1.58 -24.85 -16.85
CA GLU A 494 2.31 -25.89 -17.57
C GLU A 494 2.47 -27.20 -16.79
N GLY A 495 1.92 -27.30 -15.56
CA GLY A 495 2.04 -28.48 -14.70
C GLY A 495 3.43 -28.72 -14.12
N ARG A 496 4.32 -27.71 -14.14
CA ARG A 496 5.71 -27.77 -13.65
C ARG A 496 5.89 -27.30 -12.20
N ALA A 497 4.88 -26.66 -11.61
CA ALA A 497 4.93 -26.15 -10.25
C ALA A 497 3.59 -26.36 -9.54
N ALA A 498 3.65 -26.50 -8.21
CA ALA A 498 2.48 -26.50 -7.33
C ALA A 498 2.04 -25.06 -6.99
N ALA A 499 0.86 -24.91 -6.38
CA ALA A 499 0.35 -23.68 -5.78
C ALA A 499 0.27 -23.88 -4.25
N PRO A 500 1.35 -23.64 -3.49
CA PRO A 500 1.45 -24.01 -2.08
C PRO A 500 0.89 -22.97 -1.12
N GLY A 501 0.51 -21.79 -1.60
CA GLY A 501 0.04 -20.67 -0.76
C GLY A 501 -1.33 -20.93 -0.12
N HIS A 502 -1.62 -20.21 0.94
CA HIS A 502 -2.90 -20.27 1.66
C HIS A 502 -3.54 -18.88 1.69
N ALA A 503 -4.87 -18.81 1.63
CA ALA A 503 -5.55 -17.52 1.65
C ALA A 503 -5.42 -16.85 3.03
N PRO A 504 -4.80 -15.67 3.15
CA PRO A 504 -4.67 -14.93 4.42
C PRO A 504 -5.93 -14.11 4.74
N VAL A 505 -6.92 -14.19 3.88
CA VAL A 505 -8.25 -13.57 4.00
C VAL A 505 -9.32 -14.60 3.65
N PRO A 506 -10.56 -14.47 4.15
CA PRO A 506 -11.64 -15.38 3.78
C PRO A 506 -11.93 -15.29 2.27
N LEU A 507 -11.69 -16.38 1.54
CA LEU A 507 -12.05 -16.56 0.13
C LEU A 507 -12.82 -17.87 0.00
N ALA A 508 -14.08 -17.78 -0.35
CA ALA A 508 -14.93 -18.93 -0.61
C ALA A 508 -15.60 -18.78 -1.97
N LEU A 509 -15.67 -19.86 -2.74
CA LEU A 509 -16.42 -19.85 -3.99
C LEU A 509 -17.90 -19.57 -3.72
N PRO A 510 -18.61 -18.83 -4.59
CA PRO A 510 -20.03 -18.59 -4.46
C PRO A 510 -20.81 -19.91 -4.38
N ALA A 511 -21.77 -20.00 -3.45
CA ALA A 511 -22.64 -21.15 -3.33
C ALA A 511 -23.42 -21.44 -4.62
N PRO A 512 -23.80 -22.71 -4.90
CA PRO A 512 -24.70 -23.02 -6.00
C PRO A 512 -25.98 -22.19 -5.92
N ALA A 513 -26.42 -21.64 -7.04
CA ALA A 513 -27.77 -21.05 -7.10
C ALA A 513 -28.78 -22.12 -6.71
N PRO A 514 -29.80 -21.80 -5.90
CA PRO A 514 -30.86 -22.75 -5.58
C PRO A 514 -31.44 -23.27 -6.91
N GLN A 515 -31.52 -24.59 -7.05
CA GLN A 515 -32.17 -25.20 -8.22
C GLN A 515 -33.62 -24.73 -8.26
N PRO A 516 -34.13 -24.31 -9.40
CA PRO A 516 -35.57 -24.03 -9.53
C PRO A 516 -36.34 -25.30 -9.12
N PRO A 517 -37.46 -25.17 -8.40
CA PRO A 517 -38.22 -26.33 -7.97
C PRO A 517 -38.53 -27.18 -9.21
N THR A 518 -38.16 -28.45 -9.15
CA THR A 518 -38.47 -29.42 -10.18
C THR A 518 -40.01 -29.40 -10.37
N ARG A 519 -40.49 -28.89 -11.50
CA ARG A 519 -41.89 -29.00 -11.86
C ARG A 519 -42.22 -30.47 -11.96
N ASN A 520 -42.91 -31.01 -10.96
CA ASN A 520 -43.51 -32.36 -11.01
C ASN A 520 -44.43 -32.41 -12.22
N ARG A 521 -43.98 -33.04 -13.31
CA ARG A 521 -44.79 -33.38 -14.49
C ARG A 521 -45.62 -34.63 -14.20
N HIS A 522 -46.36 -34.67 -13.12
CA HIS A 522 -47.31 -35.73 -12.85
C HIS A 522 -48.52 -35.16 -12.10
N ALA A 523 -49.44 -34.51 -12.85
CA ALA A 523 -50.82 -34.35 -12.42
C ALA A 523 -51.68 -33.88 -13.59
N THR A 524 -51.80 -34.69 -14.65
CA THR A 524 -52.90 -34.58 -15.61
C THR A 524 -53.18 -35.92 -16.26
N ALA A 525 -53.87 -36.79 -15.49
CA ALA A 525 -54.67 -37.89 -16.07
C ALA A 525 -55.60 -38.38 -14.97
N ALA A 526 -56.86 -37.95 -15.02
CA ALA A 526 -58.04 -38.71 -14.62
C ALA A 526 -59.18 -37.77 -14.18
N ARG A 527 -59.93 -37.31 -15.15
CA ARG A 527 -61.39 -37.11 -14.97
C ARG A 527 -62.06 -37.29 -16.31
N THR A 528 -62.32 -38.52 -16.65
CA THR A 528 -63.41 -38.87 -17.58
C THR A 528 -64.37 -39.77 -16.85
N THR A 529 -65.64 -39.42 -17.05
CA THR A 529 -66.89 -40.20 -16.93
C THR A 529 -67.40 -40.50 -15.52
N LYS A 530 -68.59 -39.93 -15.17
CA LYS A 530 -69.90 -40.56 -15.28
C LYS A 530 -70.97 -39.67 -14.70
N LYS A 531 -72.04 -39.59 -15.58
CA LYS A 531 -73.47 -39.27 -15.48
C LYS A 531 -73.88 -37.86 -15.19
#